data_5f2671363e059d0c895a90ac7d6f3bf1
#
_entry.id   5f2671363e059d0c895a90ac7d6f3bf1
#
_cell.length_a   1.000
_cell.length_b   1.000
_cell.length_c   1.000
_cell.angle_alpha   90.00
_cell.angle_beta   90.00
_cell.angle_gamma   90.00
#
_symmetry.space_group_name_H-M   'P 1'
#
loop_
_entity.id
_entity.type
_entity.pdbx_description
1 polymer ?
#
loop_
_entity_poly.entity_id
_entity_poly.type
_entity_poly.pdbx_seq_one_letter_code
_entity_poly.pdbx_strand_id
1 'polypeptide(L)'
;MAEDMASSLYFSSMLMNRDLANGLVELVEFKVTAEMKIQGPVENIVLPNNCNLIAINRAGRIAIPKEGDEIRNDDHLMLLCDARSLPDLGSMLHESKTTQKAMIVGGGMVGFYLASRLEKMGMDVKLIEKDADRCAEIADKLSGTMILNGDGSDLALLQEEGAGAMDVVYAVTGLDDKNLLCSLLVKQLGATKILSRVNRNVYIKLFEMVGVDRAVSPGQVTADAVLQRVIGGEEVITLSDERMELVDFIAKPGAKIVGKSISKELPKNSLAGMVIRDGAPIVPYEDFKVSAGDRVFVMSMPDAVSKVKKLFAA
;
A
#
# COMPACT_ATOMS: atom_id res chain seq x y z
N MET A 1 1.14 3.65 10.07
CA MET A 1 1.57 4.89 9.40
C MET A 1 3.01 4.85 8.92
N ALA A 2 4.05 4.73 9.78
CA ALA A 2 5.45 4.66 9.31
C ALA A 2 5.64 3.49 8.33
N GLU A 3 5.10 2.32 8.65
CA GLU A 3 5.09 1.14 7.78
C GLU A 3 4.36 1.43 6.45
N ASP A 4 3.17 2.02 6.50
CA ASP A 4 2.37 2.38 5.35
C ASP A 4 3.05 3.45 4.46
N MET A 5 3.78 4.40 5.06
CA MET A 5 4.57 5.36 4.32
C MET A 5 5.82 4.73 3.69
N ALA A 6 6.48 3.79 4.38
CA ALA A 6 7.64 3.08 3.85
C ALA A 6 7.26 2.14 2.70
N SER A 7 6.17 1.40 2.83
CA SER A 7 5.72 0.46 1.79
C SER A 7 5.35 1.16 0.47
N SER A 8 4.94 2.44 0.51
CA SER A 8 4.69 3.23 -0.69
C SER A 8 5.94 3.53 -1.54
N LEU A 9 7.12 3.09 -1.08
CA LEU A 9 8.39 3.23 -1.83
C LEU A 9 8.68 2.07 -2.78
N TYR A 10 8.01 0.93 -2.61
CA TYR A 10 8.30 -0.22 -3.46
C TYR A 10 8.13 0.12 -4.95
N PHE A 11 7.19 1.05 -5.27
CA PHE A 11 7.07 1.57 -6.64
C PHE A 11 6.51 3.01 -6.65
N SER A 12 7.00 3.82 -7.58
CA SER A 12 6.57 5.22 -7.75
C SER A 12 5.12 5.35 -8.21
N SER A 13 4.62 4.34 -8.92
CA SER A 13 3.26 4.29 -9.45
C SER A 13 2.22 3.73 -8.48
N MET A 14 2.63 3.37 -7.24
CA MET A 14 1.72 2.86 -6.23
C MET A 14 0.74 3.94 -5.78
N LEU A 15 -0.55 3.67 -5.95
CA LEU A 15 -1.65 4.55 -5.56
C LEU A 15 -2.17 4.19 -4.16
N MET A 16 -2.24 2.90 -3.87
CA MET A 16 -2.72 2.39 -2.58
C MET A 16 -1.92 1.16 -2.16
N ASN A 17 -1.65 1.07 -0.87
CA ASN A 17 -1.22 -0.15 -0.20
C ASN A 17 -2.00 -0.32 1.09
N ARG A 18 -2.55 -1.50 1.31
CA ARG A 18 -3.30 -1.84 2.51
C ARG A 18 -2.90 -3.20 3.04
N ASP A 19 -2.46 -3.20 4.29
CA ASP A 19 -2.15 -4.41 5.04
C ASP A 19 -3.43 -5.18 5.37
N LEU A 20 -3.41 -6.46 5.08
CA LEU A 20 -4.48 -7.42 5.37
C LEU A 20 -3.92 -8.58 6.18
N ALA A 21 -4.78 -9.21 6.98
CA ALA A 21 -4.43 -10.38 7.77
C ALA A 21 -3.17 -10.19 8.64
N ASN A 22 -3.05 -9.03 9.30
CA ASN A 22 -1.93 -8.69 10.19
C ASN A 22 -0.54 -8.74 9.49
N GLY A 23 -0.43 -8.18 8.29
CA GLY A 23 0.82 -8.08 7.56
C GLY A 23 1.21 -9.33 6.77
N LEU A 24 0.32 -10.29 6.64
CA LEU A 24 0.57 -11.48 5.82
C LEU A 24 0.29 -11.24 4.33
N VAL A 25 -0.75 -10.44 4.04
CA VAL A 25 -1.22 -10.13 2.69
C VAL A 25 -1.31 -8.63 2.53
N GLU A 26 -0.91 -8.13 1.38
CA GLU A 26 -1.01 -6.73 1.00
C GLU A 26 -1.95 -6.58 -0.20
N LEU A 27 -2.91 -5.65 -0.09
CA LEU A 27 -3.68 -5.17 -1.24
C LEU A 27 -2.96 -3.97 -1.82
N VAL A 28 -2.52 -4.09 -3.05
CA VAL A 28 -1.74 -3.06 -3.75
C VAL A 28 -2.51 -2.57 -4.96
N GLU A 29 -2.63 -1.25 -5.10
CA GLU A 29 -3.11 -0.62 -6.34
C GLU A 29 -1.99 0.23 -6.94
N PHE A 30 -1.75 0.10 -8.23
CA PHE A 30 -0.82 0.94 -8.95
C PHE A 30 -1.31 1.26 -10.36
N LYS A 31 -0.83 2.38 -10.87
CA LYS A 31 -1.12 2.83 -12.23
C LYS A 31 -0.09 2.26 -13.21
N VAL A 32 -0.55 1.65 -14.29
CA VAL A 32 0.32 1.15 -15.36
C VAL A 32 0.89 2.32 -16.15
N THR A 33 2.21 2.35 -16.30
CA THR A 33 2.93 3.33 -17.13
C THR A 33 3.47 2.67 -18.40
N ALA A 34 3.78 3.48 -19.42
CA ALA A 34 4.28 2.98 -20.69
C ALA A 34 5.60 2.19 -20.59
N GLU A 35 6.37 2.44 -19.52
CA GLU A 35 7.67 1.81 -19.26
C GLU A 35 7.57 0.43 -18.58
N MET A 36 6.40 0.09 -18.06
CA MET A 36 6.18 -1.17 -17.34
C MET A 36 6.01 -2.36 -18.29
N LYS A 37 6.64 -3.47 -17.95
CA LYS A 37 6.54 -4.74 -18.73
C LYS A 37 5.24 -5.53 -18.48
N ILE A 38 4.33 -5.00 -17.70
CA ILE A 38 3.08 -5.67 -17.32
C ILE A 38 1.93 -5.44 -18.32
N GLN A 39 2.21 -4.84 -19.47
CA GLN A 39 1.21 -4.58 -20.52
C GLN A 39 1.02 -5.79 -21.44
N GLY A 40 -0.20 -5.94 -21.97
CA GLY A 40 -0.57 -7.03 -22.89
C GLY A 40 -1.67 -7.93 -22.33
N PRO A 41 -1.89 -9.11 -22.94
CA PRO A 41 -2.90 -10.06 -22.51
C PRO A 41 -2.68 -10.54 -21.06
N VAL A 42 -3.74 -10.58 -20.26
CA VAL A 42 -3.68 -10.94 -18.84
C VAL A 42 -3.06 -12.32 -18.62
N GLU A 43 -3.35 -13.27 -19.49
CA GLU A 43 -2.83 -14.65 -19.43
C GLU A 43 -1.31 -14.75 -19.65
N ASN A 44 -0.69 -13.71 -20.23
CA ASN A 44 0.76 -13.66 -20.49
C ASN A 44 1.53 -12.95 -19.36
N ILE A 45 0.83 -12.38 -18.38
CA ILE A 45 1.46 -11.65 -17.28
C ILE A 45 1.97 -12.63 -16.23
N VAL A 46 3.28 -12.66 -16.06
CA VAL A 46 3.93 -13.46 -15.02
C VAL A 46 4.12 -12.58 -13.79
N LEU A 47 3.28 -12.79 -12.79
CA LEU A 47 3.40 -12.12 -11.48
C LEU A 47 4.40 -12.87 -10.58
N PRO A 48 5.01 -12.20 -9.59
CA PRO A 48 5.80 -12.87 -8.56
C PRO A 48 4.97 -13.91 -7.82
N ASN A 49 5.66 -14.87 -7.21
CA ASN A 49 5.00 -15.92 -6.42
C ASN A 49 4.07 -15.31 -5.37
N ASN A 50 2.90 -15.90 -5.22
CA ASN A 50 1.87 -15.44 -4.28
C ASN A 50 1.41 -13.98 -4.49
N CYS A 51 1.48 -13.47 -5.72
CA CYS A 51 0.79 -12.25 -6.15
C CYS A 51 -0.32 -12.62 -7.14
N ASN A 52 -1.50 -12.05 -6.97
CA ASN A 52 -2.66 -12.30 -7.82
C ASN A 52 -3.31 -10.99 -8.26
N LEU A 53 -3.56 -10.83 -9.56
CA LEU A 53 -4.30 -9.71 -10.11
C LEU A 53 -5.80 -9.94 -9.87
N ILE A 54 -6.42 -9.07 -9.07
CA ILE A 54 -7.82 -9.24 -8.65
C ILE A 54 -8.78 -8.26 -9.31
N ALA A 55 -8.29 -7.11 -9.79
CA ALA A 55 -9.11 -6.15 -10.52
C ALA A 55 -8.28 -5.28 -11.46
N ILE A 56 -8.92 -4.83 -12.55
CA ILE A 56 -8.44 -3.82 -13.48
C ILE A 56 -9.44 -2.66 -13.45
N ASN A 57 -8.98 -1.45 -13.11
CA ASN A 57 -9.77 -0.24 -13.20
C ASN A 57 -9.30 0.57 -14.40
N ARG A 58 -10.15 0.72 -15.39
CA ARG A 58 -9.92 1.52 -16.60
C ARG A 58 -10.91 2.66 -16.67
N ALA A 59 -10.43 3.89 -16.53
CA ALA A 59 -11.24 5.10 -16.56
C ALA A 59 -12.48 5.05 -15.64
N GLY A 60 -12.30 4.55 -14.39
CA GLY A 60 -13.36 4.43 -13.40
C GLY A 60 -14.27 3.19 -13.57
N ARG A 61 -14.00 2.33 -14.55
CA ARG A 61 -14.68 1.03 -14.71
C ARG A 61 -13.81 -0.07 -14.15
N ILE A 62 -14.27 -0.70 -13.08
CA ILE A 62 -13.56 -1.82 -12.46
C ILE A 62 -14.13 -3.13 -12.99
N ALA A 63 -13.24 -4.06 -13.32
CA ALA A 63 -13.58 -5.40 -13.77
C ALA A 63 -12.66 -6.45 -13.13
N ILE A 64 -13.22 -7.63 -12.88
CA ILE A 64 -12.43 -8.82 -12.54
C ILE A 64 -11.73 -9.29 -13.83
N PRO A 65 -10.39 -9.50 -13.79
CA PRO A 65 -9.63 -9.93 -14.95
C PRO A 65 -10.14 -11.27 -15.50
N LYS A 66 -10.15 -11.40 -16.82
CA LYS A 66 -10.53 -12.63 -17.54
C LYS A 66 -9.52 -12.93 -18.62
N GLU A 67 -9.47 -14.18 -19.04
CA GLU A 67 -8.73 -14.58 -20.23
C GLU A 67 -9.20 -13.78 -21.45
N GLY A 68 -8.26 -13.24 -22.22
CA GLY A 68 -8.49 -12.35 -23.35
C GLY A 68 -8.59 -10.86 -22.99
N ASP A 69 -8.60 -10.49 -21.71
CA ASP A 69 -8.46 -9.08 -21.32
C ASP A 69 -7.02 -8.61 -21.53
N GLU A 70 -6.86 -7.34 -21.86
CA GLU A 70 -5.54 -6.70 -22.02
C GLU A 70 -5.30 -5.64 -20.96
N ILE A 71 -4.09 -5.64 -20.40
CA ILE A 71 -3.58 -4.56 -19.55
C ILE A 71 -2.96 -3.49 -20.47
N ARG A 72 -3.37 -2.25 -20.29
CA ARG A 72 -2.97 -1.09 -21.09
C ARG A 72 -2.36 0.02 -20.23
N ASN A 73 -1.65 0.92 -20.89
CA ASN A 73 -1.20 2.14 -20.24
C ASN A 73 -2.39 2.89 -19.60
N ASP A 74 -2.14 3.54 -18.46
CA ASP A 74 -3.11 4.25 -17.62
C ASP A 74 -4.16 3.36 -16.91
N ASP A 75 -4.14 2.05 -17.07
CA ASP A 75 -4.95 1.16 -16.23
C ASP A 75 -4.45 1.19 -14.78
N HIS A 76 -5.38 1.08 -13.84
CA HIS A 76 -5.04 0.84 -12.45
C HIS A 76 -5.23 -0.65 -12.15
N LEU A 77 -4.18 -1.30 -11.70
CA LEU A 77 -4.21 -2.71 -11.34
C LEU A 77 -4.28 -2.88 -9.84
N MET A 78 -5.14 -3.77 -9.39
CA MET A 78 -5.25 -4.15 -7.99
C MET A 78 -4.77 -5.59 -7.82
N LEU A 79 -3.80 -5.80 -6.94
CA LEU A 79 -3.22 -7.10 -6.65
C LEU A 79 -3.37 -7.44 -5.16
N LEU A 80 -3.56 -8.72 -4.87
CA LEU A 80 -3.29 -9.29 -3.56
C LEU A 80 -1.95 -10.00 -3.61
N CYS A 81 -1.04 -9.64 -2.72
CA CYS A 81 0.30 -10.20 -2.67
C CYS A 81 0.63 -10.71 -1.26
N ASP A 82 1.37 -11.79 -1.17
CA ASP A 82 2.14 -12.10 0.04
C ASP A 82 3.06 -10.89 0.33
N ALA A 83 3.04 -10.36 1.54
CA ALA A 83 3.83 -9.19 1.91
C ALA A 83 5.33 -9.37 1.61
N ARG A 84 5.82 -10.62 1.65
CA ARG A 84 7.21 -10.97 1.33
C ARG A 84 7.54 -10.86 -0.16
N SER A 85 6.54 -10.88 -1.03
CA SER A 85 6.71 -10.82 -2.49
C SER A 85 6.65 -9.39 -3.05
N LEU A 86 6.39 -8.37 -2.21
CA LEU A 86 6.34 -6.98 -2.65
C LEU A 86 7.65 -6.46 -3.27
N PRO A 87 8.84 -6.78 -2.73
CA PRO A 87 10.10 -6.36 -3.36
C PRO A 87 10.26 -6.91 -4.78
N ASP A 88 9.85 -8.17 -5.00
CA ASP A 88 9.92 -8.82 -6.31
C ASP A 88 8.93 -8.17 -7.28
N LEU A 89 7.72 -7.83 -6.82
CA LEU A 89 6.74 -7.07 -7.60
C LEU A 89 7.29 -5.70 -7.98
N GLY A 90 7.89 -4.97 -7.05
CA GLY A 90 8.55 -3.69 -7.30
C GLY A 90 9.63 -3.82 -8.37
N SER A 91 10.49 -4.82 -8.28
CA SER A 91 11.55 -5.09 -9.25
C SER A 91 11.01 -5.44 -10.64
N MET A 92 9.89 -6.16 -10.71
CA MET A 92 9.22 -6.50 -11.97
C MET A 92 8.59 -5.28 -12.65
N LEU A 93 8.00 -4.37 -11.86
CA LEU A 93 7.33 -3.18 -12.38
C LEU A 93 8.30 -2.08 -12.78
N HIS A 94 9.48 -2.02 -12.19
CA HIS A 94 10.46 -0.97 -12.42
C HIS A 94 11.76 -1.47 -13.04
N GLU A 95 12.09 -0.88 -14.13
CA GLU A 95 13.29 -1.20 -14.89
C GLU A 95 14.56 -0.53 -14.36
N SER A 96 14.61 0.31 -13.33
CA SER A 96 15.93 0.86 -13.00
C SER A 96 16.10 1.91 -11.89
N LYS A 97 15.12 2.31 -11.12
CA LYS A 97 15.43 3.18 -9.97
C LYS A 97 14.87 2.61 -8.68
N THR A 98 15.66 1.77 -8.02
CA THR A 98 15.49 1.54 -6.59
C THR A 98 15.57 2.90 -5.90
N THR A 99 14.52 3.31 -5.21
CA THR A 99 14.55 4.47 -4.32
C THR A 99 15.67 4.26 -3.31
N GLN A 100 16.70 5.08 -3.36
CA GLN A 100 17.91 4.90 -2.54
C GLN A 100 18.08 6.03 -1.51
N LYS A 101 17.55 7.22 -1.80
CA LYS A 101 17.73 8.42 -0.99
C LYS A 101 16.41 8.96 -0.45
N ALA A 102 16.30 9.05 0.84
CA ALA A 102 15.13 9.59 1.52
C ALA A 102 15.48 10.75 2.43
N MET A 103 14.64 11.78 2.43
CA MET A 103 14.70 12.83 3.44
C MET A 103 13.44 12.81 4.29
N ILE A 104 13.60 12.86 5.61
CA ILE A 104 12.51 12.90 6.58
C ILE A 104 12.57 14.24 7.31
N VAL A 105 11.49 14.97 7.31
CA VAL A 105 11.35 16.22 8.07
C VAL A 105 10.43 15.98 9.26
N GLY A 106 11.01 16.00 10.46
CA GLY A 106 10.38 15.75 11.74
C GLY A 106 10.85 14.44 12.39
N GLY A 107 11.58 14.55 13.50
CA GLY A 107 12.13 13.45 14.32
C GLY A 107 11.20 12.93 15.41
N GLY A 108 9.89 13.22 15.33
CA GLY A 108 8.90 12.65 16.23
C GLY A 108 8.79 11.12 16.11
N MET A 109 7.81 10.50 16.78
CA MET A 109 7.64 9.04 16.73
C MET A 109 7.51 8.51 15.29
N VAL A 110 6.72 9.18 14.44
CA VAL A 110 6.53 8.73 13.06
C VAL A 110 7.83 8.79 12.27
N GLY A 111 8.55 9.92 12.33
CA GLY A 111 9.83 10.09 11.63
C GLY A 111 10.90 9.12 12.10
N PHE A 112 11.00 8.89 13.40
CA PHE A 112 11.94 7.92 13.98
C PHE A 112 11.69 6.49 13.48
N TYR A 113 10.45 6.00 13.57
CA TYR A 113 10.13 4.65 13.11
C TYR A 113 10.26 4.51 11.59
N LEU A 114 9.93 5.56 10.85
CA LEU A 114 10.12 5.61 9.40
C LEU A 114 11.61 5.54 9.04
N ALA A 115 12.46 6.36 9.67
CA ALA A 115 13.91 6.33 9.46
C ALA A 115 14.49 4.94 9.76
N SER A 116 14.12 4.35 10.92
CA SER A 116 14.55 2.99 11.28
C SER A 116 14.12 1.93 10.26
N ARG A 117 12.95 2.09 9.66
CA ARG A 117 12.47 1.15 8.63
C ARG A 117 13.23 1.31 7.32
N LEU A 118 13.43 2.55 6.86
CA LEU A 118 14.15 2.86 5.63
C LEU A 118 15.63 2.47 5.72
N GLU A 119 16.26 2.69 6.87
CA GLU A 119 17.63 2.24 7.15
C GLU A 119 17.76 0.71 7.01
N LYS A 120 16.81 -0.06 7.57
CA LYS A 120 16.76 -1.53 7.43
C LYS A 120 16.52 -2.00 5.99
N MET A 121 15.91 -1.16 5.17
CA MET A 121 15.74 -1.40 3.73
C MET A 121 17.01 -1.05 2.93
N GLY A 122 18.07 -0.57 3.57
CA GLY A 122 19.35 -0.22 2.94
C GLY A 122 19.33 1.15 2.25
N MET A 123 18.42 2.04 2.60
CA MET A 123 18.32 3.38 2.03
C MET A 123 19.28 4.37 2.71
N ASP A 124 19.76 5.33 1.95
CA ASP A 124 20.46 6.53 2.46
C ASP A 124 19.42 7.52 3.00
N VAL A 125 19.38 7.67 4.32
CA VAL A 125 18.36 8.47 5.01
C VAL A 125 18.94 9.70 5.67
N LYS A 126 18.36 10.87 5.36
CA LYS A 126 18.57 12.11 6.10
C LYS A 126 17.32 12.46 6.90
N LEU A 127 17.48 12.81 8.19
CA LEU A 127 16.38 13.20 9.05
C LEU A 127 16.67 14.60 9.63
N ILE A 128 15.77 15.55 9.37
CA ILE A 128 15.82 16.91 9.88
C ILE A 128 14.89 17.02 11.09
N GLU A 129 15.44 17.44 12.22
CA GLU A 129 14.69 17.68 13.46
C GLU A 129 15.14 18.99 14.09
N LYS A 130 14.16 19.78 14.56
CA LYS A 130 14.42 21.12 15.11
C LYS A 130 14.95 21.08 16.54
N ASP A 131 14.53 20.11 17.32
CA ASP A 131 14.91 19.93 18.73
C ASP A 131 16.26 19.20 18.81
N ALA A 132 17.25 19.86 19.36
CA ALA A 132 18.62 19.35 19.47
C ALA A 132 18.72 18.14 20.41
N ASP A 133 17.95 18.13 21.52
CA ASP A 133 17.93 17.00 22.45
C ASP A 133 17.32 15.77 21.77
N ARG A 134 16.27 16.01 21.00
CA ARG A 134 15.65 14.95 20.20
C ARG A 134 16.58 14.43 19.10
N CYS A 135 17.35 15.28 18.46
CA CYS A 135 18.39 14.86 17.51
C CYS A 135 19.37 13.89 18.16
N ALA A 136 19.87 14.21 19.36
CA ALA A 136 20.80 13.36 20.11
C ALA A 136 20.17 12.00 20.44
N GLU A 137 18.93 11.97 20.95
CA GLU A 137 18.22 10.73 21.25
C GLU A 137 18.02 9.82 20.03
N ILE A 138 17.79 10.41 18.86
CA ILE A 138 17.61 9.65 17.61
C ILE A 138 18.95 9.12 17.12
N ALA A 139 20.01 9.94 17.17
CA ALA A 139 21.36 9.58 16.75
C ALA A 139 21.91 8.39 17.54
N ASP A 140 21.59 8.31 18.84
CA ASP A 140 21.97 7.16 19.67
C ASP A 140 21.31 5.83 19.25
N LYS A 141 20.20 5.90 18.51
CA LYS A 141 19.38 4.71 18.18
C LYS A 141 19.44 4.31 16.71
N LEU A 142 19.81 5.23 15.83
CA LEU A 142 19.90 5.02 14.39
C LEU A 142 21.33 5.19 13.93
N SER A 143 21.92 4.15 13.38
CA SER A 143 23.35 4.14 12.99
C SER A 143 23.56 4.47 11.50
N GLY A 144 22.57 4.27 10.66
CA GLY A 144 22.63 4.48 9.20
C GLY A 144 21.93 5.76 8.73
N THR A 145 21.28 6.50 9.64
CA THR A 145 20.55 7.72 9.31
C THR A 145 21.35 8.97 9.67
N MET A 146 21.54 9.87 8.72
CA MET A 146 22.15 11.18 8.98
C MET A 146 21.13 12.09 9.67
N ILE A 147 21.44 12.53 10.90
CA ILE A 147 20.58 13.42 11.68
C ILE A 147 21.06 14.87 11.52
N LEU A 148 20.15 15.74 11.13
CA LEU A 148 20.39 17.16 10.88
C LEU A 148 19.54 17.99 11.85
N ASN A 149 20.19 18.81 12.68
CA ASN A 149 19.48 19.73 13.56
C ASN A 149 19.10 21.01 12.80
N GLY A 150 17.81 21.23 12.57
CA GLY A 150 17.32 22.39 11.85
C GLY A 150 15.81 22.46 11.68
N ASP A 151 15.32 23.59 11.17
CA ASP A 151 13.89 23.77 10.85
C ASP A 151 13.64 23.29 9.41
N GLY A 152 12.80 22.26 9.25
CA GLY A 152 12.44 21.72 7.93
C GLY A 152 11.60 22.66 7.05
N SER A 153 11.27 23.85 7.52
CA SER A 153 10.71 24.94 6.71
C SER A 153 11.76 25.98 6.28
N ASP A 154 13.04 25.74 6.58
CA ASP A 154 14.14 26.58 6.09
C ASP A 154 14.56 26.14 4.68
N LEU A 155 14.29 26.99 3.69
CA LEU A 155 14.59 26.71 2.29
C LEU A 155 16.11 26.56 2.06
N ALA A 156 16.95 27.33 2.76
CA ALA A 156 18.40 27.25 2.60
C ALA A 156 18.93 25.90 3.08
N LEU A 157 18.48 25.44 4.24
CA LEU A 157 18.82 24.11 4.76
C LEU A 157 18.37 23.00 3.82
N LEU A 158 17.12 23.04 3.34
CA LEU A 158 16.60 22.04 2.41
C LEU A 158 17.41 21.98 1.10
N GLN A 159 17.83 23.14 0.61
CA GLN A 159 18.64 23.27 -0.60
C GLN A 159 20.06 22.75 -0.38
N GLU A 160 20.72 23.14 0.71
CA GLU A 160 22.07 22.69 1.08
C GLU A 160 22.12 21.17 1.26
N GLU A 161 21.12 20.59 1.90
CA GLU A 161 21.02 19.14 2.15
C GLU A 161 20.50 18.36 0.93
N GLY A 162 20.21 19.04 -0.17
CA GLY A 162 19.88 18.41 -1.44
C GLY A 162 18.49 17.79 -1.49
N ALA A 163 17.50 18.42 -0.86
CA ALA A 163 16.12 17.92 -0.83
C ALA A 163 15.55 17.64 -2.24
N GLY A 164 15.90 18.45 -3.23
CA GLY A 164 15.48 18.26 -4.62
C GLY A 164 16.11 17.06 -5.34
N ALA A 165 17.21 16.50 -4.80
CA ALA A 165 17.87 15.32 -5.34
C ALA A 165 17.49 14.02 -4.61
N MET A 166 16.55 14.09 -3.65
CA MET A 166 16.01 12.92 -2.96
C MET A 166 14.98 12.20 -3.83
N ASP A 167 15.01 10.89 -3.79
CA ASP A 167 13.99 10.07 -4.46
C ASP A 167 12.63 10.23 -3.77
N VAL A 168 12.64 10.46 -2.45
CA VAL A 168 11.44 10.71 -1.66
C VAL A 168 11.71 11.67 -0.50
N VAL A 169 10.74 12.53 -0.23
CA VAL A 169 10.74 13.42 0.94
C VAL A 169 9.47 13.18 1.77
N TYR A 170 9.66 13.01 3.06
CA TYR A 170 8.59 12.82 4.04
C TYR A 170 8.46 14.03 4.95
N ALA A 171 7.33 14.73 4.90
CA ALA A 171 6.99 15.79 5.82
C ALA A 171 6.09 15.23 6.94
N VAL A 172 6.68 14.90 8.10
CA VAL A 172 6.00 14.13 9.17
C VAL A 172 6.10 14.80 10.55
N THR A 173 6.19 16.13 10.57
CA THR A 173 6.14 16.89 11.83
C THR A 173 4.76 16.77 12.50
N GLY A 174 4.62 17.30 13.71
CA GLY A 174 3.34 17.34 14.42
C GLY A 174 2.34 18.39 13.89
N LEU A 175 2.73 19.26 12.97
CA LEU A 175 1.97 20.44 12.53
C LEU A 175 1.65 20.39 11.04
N ASP A 176 0.37 20.46 10.69
CA ASP A 176 -0.11 20.38 9.30
C ASP A 176 0.40 21.53 8.43
N ASP A 177 0.43 22.74 8.97
CA ASP A 177 0.96 23.94 8.29
C ASP A 177 2.45 23.81 7.96
N LYS A 178 3.25 23.27 8.88
CA LYS A 178 4.68 23.00 8.66
C LYS A 178 4.88 21.91 7.60
N ASN A 179 4.11 20.84 7.68
CA ASN A 179 4.16 19.75 6.71
C ASN A 179 3.77 20.24 5.31
N LEU A 180 2.74 21.08 5.20
CA LEU A 180 2.34 21.68 3.93
C LEU A 180 3.45 22.59 3.36
N LEU A 181 3.98 23.49 4.19
CA LEU A 181 5.05 24.41 3.77
C LEU A 181 6.29 23.65 3.32
N CYS A 182 6.76 22.68 4.12
CA CYS A 182 7.88 21.81 3.75
C CYS A 182 7.62 21.11 2.40
N SER A 183 6.43 20.52 2.22
CA SER A 183 6.07 19.83 0.98
C SER A 183 6.13 20.76 -0.25
N LEU A 184 5.67 21.99 -0.12
CA LEU A 184 5.75 23.00 -1.19
C LEU A 184 7.19 23.39 -1.51
N LEU A 185 8.01 23.59 -0.48
CA LEU A 185 9.42 23.96 -0.66
C LEU A 185 10.22 22.84 -1.35
N VAL A 186 10.08 21.59 -0.89
CA VAL A 186 10.81 20.46 -1.50
C VAL A 186 10.33 20.17 -2.91
N LYS A 187 9.04 20.42 -3.20
CA LYS A 187 8.50 20.35 -4.56
C LYS A 187 9.12 21.40 -5.48
N GLN A 188 9.24 22.64 -4.99
CA GLN A 188 9.91 23.73 -5.72
C GLN A 188 11.38 23.39 -6.00
N LEU A 189 12.05 22.68 -5.09
CA LEU A 189 13.42 22.21 -5.27
C LEU A 189 13.56 21.02 -6.23
N GLY A 190 12.46 20.39 -6.65
CA GLY A 190 12.45 19.32 -7.63
C GLY A 190 12.37 17.90 -7.06
N ALA A 191 11.99 17.74 -5.79
CA ALA A 191 11.78 16.42 -5.20
C ALA A 191 10.78 15.59 -6.03
N THR A 192 11.14 14.33 -6.30
CA THR A 192 10.39 13.46 -7.23
C THR A 192 9.12 12.93 -6.59
N LYS A 193 9.16 12.59 -5.30
CA LYS A 193 8.04 12.01 -4.55
C LYS A 193 7.94 12.65 -3.17
N ILE A 194 6.74 13.09 -2.80
CA ILE A 194 6.48 13.78 -1.55
C ILE A 194 5.35 13.10 -0.81
N LEU A 195 5.63 12.61 0.39
CA LEU A 195 4.61 12.06 1.29
C LEU A 195 4.49 12.95 2.52
N SER A 196 3.25 13.19 2.94
CA SER A 196 3.04 14.07 4.09
C SER A 196 2.08 13.48 5.11
N ARG A 197 2.40 13.73 6.38
CA ARG A 197 1.47 13.50 7.48
C ARG A 197 0.47 14.65 7.55
N VAL A 198 -0.81 14.32 7.72
CA VAL A 198 -1.89 15.29 7.89
C VAL A 198 -2.72 14.87 9.09
N ASN A 199 -2.80 15.70 10.12
CA ASN A 199 -3.58 15.36 11.33
C ASN A 199 -5.09 15.50 11.11
N ARG A 200 -5.51 16.45 10.26
CA ARG A 200 -6.93 16.70 9.95
C ARG A 200 -7.31 16.16 8.59
N ASN A 201 -8.15 15.11 8.55
CA ASN A 201 -8.57 14.44 7.31
C ASN A 201 -9.10 15.40 6.24
N VAL A 202 -9.73 16.51 6.64
CA VAL A 202 -10.26 17.54 5.71
C VAL A 202 -9.17 18.20 4.86
N TYR A 203 -7.91 18.15 5.28
CA TYR A 203 -6.80 18.74 4.56
C TYR A 203 -6.13 17.78 3.57
N ILE A 204 -6.45 16.48 3.59
CA ILE A 204 -5.84 15.48 2.68
C ILE A 204 -5.95 15.96 1.23
N LYS A 205 -7.17 16.29 0.77
CA LYS A 205 -7.40 16.81 -0.59
C LYS A 205 -6.62 18.07 -0.90
N LEU A 206 -6.46 18.96 0.09
CA LEU A 206 -5.67 20.19 -0.08
C LEU A 206 -4.20 19.86 -0.35
N PHE A 207 -3.62 18.93 0.41
CA PHE A 207 -2.22 18.49 0.20
C PHE A 207 -2.03 17.87 -1.19
N GLU A 208 -2.95 17.02 -1.62
CA GLU A 208 -2.93 16.43 -2.96
C GLU A 208 -3.04 17.48 -4.07
N MET A 209 -3.95 18.47 -3.92
CA MET A 209 -4.11 19.57 -4.88
C MET A 209 -2.86 20.43 -5.05
N VAL A 210 -2.05 20.61 -4.02
CA VAL A 210 -0.78 21.35 -4.10
C VAL A 210 0.38 20.46 -4.56
N GLY A 211 0.11 19.17 -4.80
CA GLY A 211 1.01 18.23 -5.43
C GLY A 211 1.87 17.42 -4.46
N VAL A 212 1.35 17.15 -3.29
CA VAL A 212 1.81 16.06 -2.43
C VAL A 212 1.29 14.76 -3.04
N ASP A 213 2.18 13.79 -3.27
CA ASP A 213 1.81 12.54 -3.93
C ASP A 213 0.94 11.66 -3.05
N ARG A 214 1.14 11.73 -1.73
CA ARG A 214 0.30 11.01 -0.76
C ARG A 214 0.25 11.75 0.58
N ALA A 215 -0.95 12.01 1.05
CA ALA A 215 -1.22 12.55 2.37
C ALA A 215 -1.81 11.46 3.28
N VAL A 216 -1.22 11.23 4.46
CA VAL A 216 -1.61 10.15 5.37
C VAL A 216 -2.01 10.72 6.73
N SER A 217 -3.21 10.35 7.22
CA SER A 217 -3.70 10.77 8.52
C SER A 217 -3.52 9.68 9.58
N PRO A 218 -2.87 9.97 10.72
CA PRO A 218 -2.77 9.04 11.84
C PRO A 218 -4.13 8.57 12.37
N GLY A 219 -5.10 9.49 12.40
CA GLY A 219 -6.45 9.20 12.86
C GLY A 219 -7.16 8.18 11.97
N GLN A 220 -7.02 8.30 10.65
CA GLN A 220 -7.60 7.37 9.71
C GLN A 220 -6.94 5.99 9.80
N VAL A 221 -5.61 5.94 9.81
CA VAL A 221 -4.87 4.67 9.98
C VAL A 221 -5.25 3.96 11.28
N THR A 222 -5.44 4.72 12.36
CA THR A 222 -5.86 4.14 13.65
C THR A 222 -7.32 3.68 13.61
N ALA A 223 -8.21 4.47 13.02
CA ALA A 223 -9.62 4.11 12.89
C ALA A 223 -9.80 2.84 12.07
N ASP A 224 -9.10 2.73 10.95
CA ASP A 224 -9.09 1.54 10.09
C ASP A 224 -8.58 0.32 10.87
N ALA A 225 -7.47 0.45 11.60
CA ALA A 225 -6.91 -0.64 12.41
C ALA A 225 -7.82 -1.07 13.57
N VAL A 226 -8.55 -0.13 14.19
CA VAL A 226 -9.53 -0.44 15.24
C VAL A 226 -10.76 -1.11 14.64
N LEU A 227 -11.28 -0.61 13.53
CA LEU A 227 -12.41 -1.22 12.83
C LEU A 227 -12.10 -2.67 12.43
N GLN A 228 -10.90 -2.93 11.90
CA GLN A 228 -10.44 -4.28 11.58
C GLN A 228 -10.49 -5.23 12.80
N ARG A 229 -10.13 -4.74 14.00
CA ARG A 229 -10.15 -5.56 15.22
C ARG A 229 -11.54 -5.73 15.84
N VAL A 230 -12.40 -4.72 15.73
CA VAL A 230 -13.73 -4.72 16.37
C VAL A 230 -14.76 -5.49 15.53
N ILE A 231 -14.68 -5.39 14.20
CA ILE A 231 -15.62 -6.08 13.30
C ILE A 231 -15.31 -7.59 13.23
N GLY A 232 -14.19 -8.03 13.77
CA GLY A 232 -13.75 -9.41 14.00
C GLY A 232 -14.45 -10.50 13.19
N GLY A 233 -14.13 -10.68 11.88
CA GLY A 233 -14.66 -11.82 11.06
C GLY A 233 -15.23 -11.33 9.78
N GLU A 234 -15.20 -10.74 8.93
CA GLU A 234 -15.53 -10.36 7.55
C GLU A 234 -15.09 -8.90 7.32
N GLU A 235 -13.85 -8.73 6.96
CA GLU A 235 -13.37 -7.43 6.51
C GLU A 235 -13.96 -7.16 5.12
N VAL A 236 -14.80 -6.13 5.01
CA VAL A 236 -15.30 -5.65 3.72
C VAL A 236 -14.53 -4.39 3.37
N ILE A 237 -13.75 -4.46 2.31
CA ILE A 237 -13.07 -3.30 1.73
C ILE A 237 -13.84 -2.90 0.49
N THR A 238 -14.50 -1.76 0.57
CA THR A 238 -15.15 -1.16 -0.59
C THR A 238 -14.11 -0.44 -1.45
N LEU A 239 -14.04 -0.78 -2.72
CA LEU A 239 -13.12 -0.22 -3.69
C LEU A 239 -13.87 0.69 -4.68
N SER A 240 -13.31 1.86 -4.95
CA SER A 240 -13.75 2.80 -5.99
C SER A 240 -15.27 2.97 -6.11
N ASP A 241 -15.82 3.92 -5.36
CA ASP A 241 -17.22 4.36 -5.44
C ASP A 241 -18.27 3.24 -5.30
N GLU A 242 -18.06 2.31 -4.36
CA GLU A 242 -19.01 1.24 -4.01
C GLU A 242 -19.28 0.20 -5.14
N ARG A 243 -18.39 0.11 -6.13
CA ARG A 243 -18.62 -0.80 -7.28
C ARG A 243 -18.04 -2.18 -7.14
N MET A 244 -17.10 -2.41 -6.20
CA MET A 244 -16.52 -3.70 -5.89
C MET A 244 -16.18 -3.81 -4.41
N GLU A 245 -16.29 -5.02 -3.89
CA GLU A 245 -15.97 -5.33 -2.51
C GLU A 245 -14.92 -6.45 -2.46
N LEU A 246 -13.84 -6.22 -1.73
CA LEU A 246 -12.94 -7.27 -1.29
C LEU A 246 -13.40 -7.73 0.09
N VAL A 247 -13.83 -8.96 0.19
CA VAL A 247 -14.37 -9.53 1.44
C VAL A 247 -13.49 -10.68 1.91
N ASP A 248 -13.19 -10.66 3.20
CA ASP A 248 -12.43 -11.67 3.91
C ASP A 248 -13.37 -12.66 4.60
N PHE A 249 -13.28 -13.92 4.24
CA PHE A 249 -14.12 -14.99 4.78
C PHE A 249 -13.30 -16.05 5.49
N ILE A 250 -13.79 -16.52 6.63
CA ILE A 250 -13.27 -17.74 7.27
C ILE A 250 -14.20 -18.90 6.92
N ALA A 251 -13.65 -19.94 6.29
CA ALA A 251 -14.39 -21.15 5.97
C ALA A 251 -14.69 -21.95 7.26
N LYS A 252 -15.90 -21.80 7.79
CA LYS A 252 -16.33 -22.51 9.01
C LYS A 252 -16.47 -24.02 8.76
N PRO A 253 -16.22 -24.87 9.77
CA PRO A 253 -16.58 -26.29 9.67
C PRO A 253 -18.05 -26.44 9.31
N GLY A 254 -18.35 -27.26 8.28
CA GLY A 254 -19.71 -27.45 7.77
C GLY A 254 -20.17 -26.43 6.72
N ALA A 255 -19.40 -25.40 6.43
CA ALA A 255 -19.72 -24.45 5.36
C ALA A 255 -19.77 -25.15 3.99
N LYS A 256 -20.66 -24.68 3.12
CA LYS A 256 -20.90 -25.31 1.80
C LYS A 256 -19.68 -25.35 0.88
N ILE A 257 -18.73 -24.43 1.08
CA ILE A 257 -17.50 -24.33 0.29
C ILE A 257 -16.45 -25.36 0.69
N VAL A 258 -16.50 -25.88 1.92
CA VAL A 258 -15.48 -26.81 2.44
C VAL A 258 -15.46 -28.09 1.64
N GLY A 259 -14.26 -28.50 1.20
CA GLY A 259 -14.02 -29.69 0.36
C GLY A 259 -14.27 -29.47 -1.13
N LYS A 260 -14.74 -28.30 -1.55
CA LYS A 260 -15.06 -27.97 -2.93
C LYS A 260 -14.03 -27.05 -3.59
N SER A 261 -13.98 -27.08 -4.93
CA SER A 261 -13.17 -26.16 -5.72
C SER A 261 -13.74 -24.76 -5.64
N ILE A 262 -12.91 -23.81 -5.19
CA ILE A 262 -13.34 -22.42 -4.97
C ILE A 262 -13.76 -21.75 -6.27
N SER A 263 -13.04 -21.97 -7.36
CA SER A 263 -13.30 -21.36 -8.67
C SER A 263 -14.66 -21.79 -9.25
N LYS A 264 -15.09 -23.05 -8.97
CA LYS A 264 -16.34 -23.63 -9.48
C LYS A 264 -17.57 -23.22 -8.66
N GLU A 265 -17.40 -22.93 -7.38
CA GLU A 265 -18.51 -22.59 -6.48
C GLU A 265 -18.77 -21.07 -6.40
N LEU A 266 -17.76 -20.25 -6.66
CA LEU A 266 -17.95 -18.80 -6.63
C LEU A 266 -18.86 -18.31 -7.76
N PRO A 267 -19.70 -17.28 -7.51
CA PRO A 267 -20.48 -16.63 -8.57
C PRO A 267 -19.55 -16.05 -9.66
N LYS A 268 -20.07 -15.97 -10.90
CA LYS A 268 -19.31 -15.44 -12.06
C LYS A 268 -18.73 -14.03 -11.89
N ASN A 269 -19.32 -13.22 -10.98
CA ASN A 269 -18.89 -11.87 -10.68
C ASN A 269 -18.06 -11.82 -9.38
N SER A 270 -17.33 -12.90 -9.08
CA SER A 270 -16.47 -13.02 -7.91
C SER A 270 -15.19 -13.78 -8.27
N LEU A 271 -14.10 -13.43 -7.60
CA LEU A 271 -12.79 -14.05 -7.76
C LEU A 271 -12.15 -14.28 -6.39
N ALA A 272 -11.68 -15.51 -6.13
CA ALA A 272 -10.82 -15.77 -4.99
C ALA A 272 -9.43 -15.20 -5.27
N GLY A 273 -9.08 -14.16 -4.55
CA GLY A 273 -7.80 -13.47 -4.74
C GLY A 273 -6.65 -14.10 -3.98
N MET A 274 -6.89 -14.50 -2.72
CA MET A 274 -5.87 -15.10 -1.85
C MET A 274 -6.55 -16.02 -0.84
N VAL A 275 -5.86 -17.10 -0.46
CA VAL A 275 -6.24 -17.98 0.66
C VAL A 275 -5.09 -18.02 1.67
N ILE A 276 -5.40 -17.89 2.94
CA ILE A 276 -4.43 -18.16 4.01
C ILE A 276 -4.79 -19.49 4.64
N ARG A 277 -3.86 -20.44 4.58
CA ARG A 277 -3.95 -21.76 5.20
C ARG A 277 -2.74 -21.95 6.12
N ASP A 278 -2.98 -22.26 7.38
CA ASP A 278 -1.92 -22.46 8.38
C ASP A 278 -0.91 -21.29 8.46
N GLY A 279 -1.42 -20.06 8.30
CA GLY A 279 -0.61 -18.83 8.30
C GLY A 279 0.16 -18.56 7.01
N ALA A 280 0.02 -19.38 5.97
CA ALA A 280 0.69 -19.19 4.69
C ALA A 280 -0.26 -18.62 3.63
N PRO A 281 0.04 -17.47 2.99
CA PRO A 281 -0.69 -16.96 1.84
C PRO A 281 -0.47 -17.83 0.61
N ILE A 282 -1.56 -18.16 -0.09
CA ILE A 282 -1.58 -19.01 -1.29
C ILE A 282 -2.50 -18.37 -2.32
N VAL A 283 -2.02 -18.16 -3.55
CA VAL A 283 -2.89 -17.83 -4.67
C VAL A 283 -3.63 -19.10 -5.09
N PRO A 284 -4.98 -19.12 -5.03
CA PRO A 284 -5.72 -20.33 -5.36
C PRO A 284 -5.64 -20.64 -6.86
N TYR A 285 -5.26 -21.86 -7.20
CA TYR A 285 -5.29 -22.40 -8.57
C TYR A 285 -6.70 -22.93 -8.91
N GLU A 286 -6.94 -23.28 -10.17
CA GLU A 286 -8.28 -23.60 -10.70
C GLU A 286 -9.07 -24.63 -9.88
N ASP A 287 -8.43 -25.72 -9.45
CA ASP A 287 -9.08 -26.78 -8.66
C ASP A 287 -8.77 -26.71 -7.15
N PHE A 288 -8.38 -25.54 -6.65
CA PHE A 288 -8.06 -25.35 -5.23
C PHE A 288 -9.27 -25.66 -4.36
N LYS A 289 -9.13 -26.65 -3.47
CA LYS A 289 -10.19 -27.05 -2.53
C LYS A 289 -10.04 -26.32 -1.20
N VAL A 290 -11.11 -25.66 -0.78
CA VAL A 290 -11.15 -24.94 0.50
C VAL A 290 -11.23 -25.93 1.65
N SER A 291 -10.44 -25.73 2.68
CA SER A 291 -10.48 -26.48 3.94
C SER A 291 -11.16 -25.66 5.05
N ALA A 292 -11.71 -26.36 6.04
CA ALA A 292 -12.21 -25.67 7.22
C ALA A 292 -11.07 -24.93 7.93
N GLY A 293 -11.30 -23.68 8.28
CA GLY A 293 -10.29 -22.78 8.88
C GLY A 293 -9.53 -21.92 7.87
N ASP A 294 -9.63 -22.19 6.57
CA ASP A 294 -9.06 -21.31 5.56
C ASP A 294 -9.65 -19.89 5.66
N ARG A 295 -8.79 -18.89 5.60
CA ARG A 295 -9.18 -17.50 5.45
C ARG A 295 -9.05 -17.11 3.98
N VAL A 296 -10.13 -16.66 3.37
CA VAL A 296 -10.25 -16.49 1.93
C VAL A 296 -10.64 -15.06 1.59
N PHE A 297 -9.80 -14.38 0.84
CA PHE A 297 -10.09 -13.06 0.29
C PHE A 297 -10.78 -13.20 -1.07
N VAL A 298 -12.02 -12.71 -1.14
CA VAL A 298 -12.83 -12.78 -2.36
C VAL A 298 -13.15 -11.38 -2.85
N MET A 299 -12.69 -11.07 -4.06
CA MET A 299 -13.14 -9.90 -4.80
C MET A 299 -14.52 -10.20 -5.39
N SER A 300 -15.48 -9.31 -5.20
CA SER A 300 -16.86 -9.56 -5.62
C SER A 300 -17.58 -8.27 -6.02
N MET A 301 -18.44 -8.36 -7.02
CA MET A 301 -19.44 -7.32 -7.28
C MET A 301 -20.48 -7.31 -6.15
N PRO A 302 -21.07 -6.14 -5.81
CA PRO A 302 -22.01 -6.03 -4.67
C PRO A 302 -23.21 -6.98 -4.74
N ASP A 303 -23.70 -7.25 -5.94
CA ASP A 303 -24.81 -8.18 -6.18
C ASP A 303 -24.48 -9.67 -5.90
N ALA A 304 -23.20 -10.02 -5.92
CA ALA A 304 -22.73 -11.37 -5.67
C ALA A 304 -22.30 -11.62 -4.21
N VAL A 305 -21.97 -10.58 -3.44
CA VAL A 305 -21.48 -10.69 -2.06
C VAL A 305 -22.39 -11.55 -1.18
N SER A 306 -23.71 -11.35 -1.23
CA SER A 306 -24.67 -12.12 -0.45
C SER A 306 -24.66 -13.64 -0.80
N LYS A 307 -24.35 -13.97 -2.05
CA LYS A 307 -24.22 -15.38 -2.48
C LYS A 307 -22.93 -15.98 -1.99
N VAL A 308 -21.82 -15.20 -2.07
CA VAL A 308 -20.52 -15.61 -1.54
C VAL A 308 -20.62 -15.88 -0.03
N LYS A 309 -21.22 -14.95 0.75
CA LYS A 309 -21.44 -15.14 2.18
C LYS A 309 -22.13 -16.46 2.53
N LYS A 310 -23.14 -16.87 1.76
CA LYS A 310 -23.86 -18.13 1.97
C LYS A 310 -23.02 -19.38 1.72
N LEU A 311 -21.91 -19.29 0.98
CA LEU A 311 -21.00 -20.41 0.75
C LEU A 311 -20.08 -20.64 1.96
N PHE A 312 -19.71 -19.57 2.66
CA PHE A 312 -18.81 -19.62 3.81
C PHE A 312 -19.54 -19.74 5.17
N ALA A 313 -20.85 -19.52 5.18
CA ALA A 313 -21.67 -19.75 6.37
C ALA A 313 -21.85 -21.26 6.62
N ALA A 314 -21.85 -21.65 7.91
CA ALA A 314 -22.18 -23.01 8.35
C ALA A 314 -23.69 -23.27 8.33
#